data_df29dede6d1fa9d44f96aa7496e5a69b
#
_entry.id   df29dede6d1fa9d44f96aa7496e5a69b
#
_cell.length_a   1.000
_cell.length_b   1.000
_cell.length_c   1.000
_cell.angle_alpha   90.00
_cell.angle_beta   90.00
_cell.angle_gamma   90.00
#
_symmetry.space_group_name_H-M   'P 1'
#
loop_
_entity.id
_entity.type
_entity.pdbx_description
1 polymer ?
#
loop_
_entity_poly.entity_id
_entity_poly.type
_entity_poly.pdbx_seq_one_letter_code
_entity_poly.pdbx_strand_id
1 'polypeptide(L)'
;KAVVSKGYLNGRGAQDMKGGIACWISAVSNFIKNNKFKGSISIIISADEETTGYGCPAIIKYLRKKGEKIDFSVVGEPSSNKSVGDEIRIGRRGSMNGVITVYGKSGHSAFYGSYINPCTALAKIIAKLKSSPLDNGTKYMPPSNLEFTKMNVDNLSENVVPQSASAKFNVRFNSKYKSSALKKKLNKIINAVAKKQKCKTKI
;
A
#
# COMPACT_ATOMS: atom_id res chain seq x y z
N LYS A 1 3.00 -24.37 18.36
CA LYS A 1 4.30 -24.53 19.06
C LYS A 1 5.43 -24.35 18.05
N ALA A 2 6.56 -23.72 18.46
CA ALA A 2 7.78 -23.72 17.68
C ALA A 2 8.44 -25.11 17.72
N VAL A 3 8.93 -25.57 16.58
CA VAL A 3 9.58 -26.90 16.45
C VAL A 3 10.90 -26.73 15.71
N VAL A 4 11.97 -27.28 16.27
CA VAL A 4 13.26 -27.39 15.58
C VAL A 4 13.31 -28.75 14.88
N SER A 5 13.46 -28.75 13.56
CA SER A 5 13.53 -29.94 12.74
C SER A 5 14.47 -29.73 11.56
N LYS A 6 15.35 -30.68 11.30
CA LYS A 6 16.33 -30.67 10.19
C LYS A 6 17.13 -29.35 10.09
N GLY A 7 17.52 -28.79 11.24
CA GLY A 7 18.26 -27.52 11.28
C GLY A 7 17.45 -26.26 11.09
N TYR A 8 16.12 -26.36 10.97
CA TYR A 8 15.20 -25.23 10.81
C TYR A 8 14.32 -25.02 12.04
N LEU A 9 14.08 -23.77 12.39
CA LEU A 9 13.07 -23.36 13.38
C LEU A 9 11.75 -23.08 12.67
N ASN A 10 10.77 -23.96 12.89
CA ASN A 10 9.43 -23.83 12.31
C ASN A 10 8.47 -23.24 13.34
N GLY A 11 7.78 -22.16 13.01
CA GLY A 11 6.80 -21.53 13.88
C GLY A 11 6.32 -20.16 13.36
N ARG A 12 5.20 -19.70 13.87
CA ARG A 12 4.66 -18.38 13.54
C ARG A 12 5.66 -17.28 13.91
N GLY A 13 6.02 -16.42 12.92
CA GLY A 13 6.97 -15.33 13.11
C GLY A 13 8.44 -15.77 13.21
N ALA A 14 8.78 -17.04 12.97
CA ALA A 14 10.18 -17.49 13.01
C ALA A 14 11.04 -16.76 11.98
N GLN A 15 10.53 -16.61 10.75
CA GLN A 15 11.17 -15.85 9.69
C GLN A 15 10.79 -14.37 9.75
N ASP A 16 9.51 -14.07 9.86
CA ASP A 16 8.92 -12.73 9.82
C ASP A 16 8.22 -12.44 11.15
N MET A 17 8.90 -11.69 12.09
CA MET A 17 10.36 -11.47 12.00
C MET A 17 11.06 -11.67 13.37
N LYS A 18 10.53 -12.57 14.23
CA LYS A 18 11.11 -12.84 15.58
C LYS A 18 12.56 -13.36 15.49
N GLY A 19 12.88 -14.12 14.42
CA GLY A 19 14.25 -14.54 14.15
C GLY A 19 15.18 -13.35 13.91
N GLY A 20 14.74 -12.38 13.11
CA GLY A 20 15.48 -11.12 12.90
C GLY A 20 15.70 -10.34 14.20
N ILE A 21 14.67 -10.26 15.06
CA ILE A 21 14.79 -9.61 16.38
C ILE A 21 15.84 -10.32 17.24
N ALA A 22 15.83 -11.65 17.30
CA ALA A 22 16.80 -12.42 18.07
C ALA A 22 18.23 -12.20 17.56
N CYS A 23 18.43 -12.19 16.23
CA CYS A 23 19.71 -11.88 15.61
C CYS A 23 20.20 -10.47 15.97
N TRP A 24 19.33 -9.47 15.94
CA TRP A 24 19.64 -8.10 16.34
C TRP A 24 20.10 -8.01 17.79
N ILE A 25 19.37 -8.61 18.73
CA ILE A 25 19.71 -8.60 20.16
C ILE A 25 21.08 -9.25 20.36
N SER A 26 21.33 -10.39 19.73
CA SER A 26 22.59 -11.10 19.82
C SER A 26 23.76 -10.27 19.24
N ALA A 27 23.58 -9.71 18.04
CA ALA A 27 24.60 -8.92 17.37
C ALA A 27 24.95 -7.65 18.17
N VAL A 28 23.96 -6.91 18.64
CA VAL A 28 24.17 -5.70 19.46
C VAL A 28 24.84 -6.04 20.79
N SER A 29 24.40 -7.11 21.45
CA SER A 29 25.00 -7.56 22.71
C SER A 29 26.49 -7.92 22.54
N ASN A 30 26.82 -8.65 21.47
CA ASN A 30 28.19 -9.01 21.16
C ASN A 30 29.04 -7.78 20.79
N PHE A 31 28.48 -6.86 20.01
CA PHE A 31 29.15 -5.63 19.60
C PHE A 31 29.53 -4.76 20.82
N ILE A 32 28.58 -4.52 21.74
CA ILE A 32 28.81 -3.68 22.93
C ILE A 32 29.85 -4.31 23.88
N LYS A 33 29.85 -5.63 24.00
CA LYS A 33 30.84 -6.34 24.84
C LYS A 33 32.27 -6.21 24.31
N ASN A 34 32.44 -6.15 23.00
CA ASN A 34 33.75 -6.26 22.36
C ASN A 34 34.28 -4.95 21.78
N ASN A 35 33.49 -3.87 21.80
CA ASN A 35 33.85 -2.61 21.18
C ASN A 35 33.54 -1.41 22.08
N LYS A 36 34.45 -0.43 22.09
CA LYS A 36 34.14 0.91 22.61
C LYS A 36 33.31 1.65 21.58
N PHE A 37 32.13 2.10 21.94
CA PHE A 37 31.18 2.77 21.08
C PHE A 37 30.77 4.13 21.66
N LYS A 38 30.89 5.19 20.85
CA LYS A 38 30.38 6.54 21.19
C LYS A 38 29.05 6.76 20.50
N GLY A 39 27.96 6.62 21.22
CA GLY A 39 26.62 6.77 20.69
C GLY A 39 25.59 5.94 21.46
N SER A 40 24.42 5.80 20.89
CA SER A 40 23.32 5.00 21.43
C SER A 40 22.78 4.05 20.36
N ILE A 41 22.45 2.85 20.76
CA ILE A 41 21.74 1.87 19.93
C ILE A 41 20.40 1.59 20.57
N SER A 42 19.33 1.90 19.86
CA SER A 42 17.97 1.64 20.30
C SER A 42 17.36 0.50 19.51
N ILE A 43 16.88 -0.52 20.19
CA ILE A 43 16.11 -1.60 19.58
C ILE A 43 14.63 -1.26 19.72
N ILE A 44 13.95 -1.04 18.59
CA ILE A 44 12.55 -0.68 18.53
C ILE A 44 11.77 -1.89 18.05
N ILE A 45 10.84 -2.37 18.89
CA ILE A 45 9.95 -3.49 18.56
C ILE A 45 8.54 -2.95 18.51
N SER A 46 7.94 -2.96 17.30
CA SER A 46 6.56 -2.58 17.09
C SER A 46 5.64 -3.80 17.11
N ALA A 47 4.41 -3.58 17.54
CA ALA A 47 3.32 -4.54 17.40
C ALA A 47 2.37 -4.11 16.29
N ASP A 48 1.51 -5.04 15.84
CA ASP A 48 0.39 -4.77 14.95
C ASP A 48 0.80 -4.27 13.53
N GLU A 49 1.97 -4.67 13.06
CA GLU A 49 2.49 -4.29 11.74
C GLU A 49 1.63 -4.86 10.61
N GLU A 50 1.24 -6.13 10.72
CA GLU A 50 0.51 -6.88 9.70
C GLU A 50 -0.99 -6.53 9.59
N THR A 51 -1.52 -5.73 10.49
CA THR A 51 -2.94 -5.39 10.54
C THR A 51 -3.18 -3.90 10.42
N THR A 52 -3.12 -3.15 11.52
CA THR A 52 -3.43 -1.72 11.53
C THR A 52 -2.21 -0.83 11.34
N GLY A 53 -1.01 -1.33 11.67
CA GLY A 53 0.25 -0.58 11.59
C GLY A 53 0.35 0.58 12.57
N TYR A 54 -0.48 0.65 13.62
CA TYR A 54 -0.45 1.77 14.59
C TYR A 54 0.77 1.78 15.50
N GLY A 55 1.47 0.66 15.65
CA GLY A 55 2.64 0.56 16.51
C GLY A 55 3.75 1.55 16.13
N CYS A 56 4.14 1.57 14.87
CA CYS A 56 5.23 2.42 14.39
C CYS A 56 4.95 3.93 14.55
N PRO A 57 3.79 4.49 14.14
CA PRO A 57 3.43 5.88 14.38
C PRO A 57 3.44 6.27 15.86
N ALA A 58 3.00 5.38 16.76
CA ALA A 58 3.01 5.63 18.21
C ALA A 58 4.44 5.75 18.74
N ILE A 59 5.34 4.86 18.32
CA ILE A 59 6.77 4.90 18.68
C ILE A 59 7.41 6.18 18.17
N ILE A 60 7.19 6.57 16.92
CA ILE A 60 7.72 7.80 16.34
C ILE A 60 7.24 9.04 17.13
N LYS A 61 5.97 9.06 17.52
CA LYS A 61 5.42 10.15 18.34
C LYS A 61 6.10 10.22 19.71
N TYR A 62 6.34 9.07 20.33
CA TYR A 62 7.05 8.97 21.62
C TYR A 62 8.49 9.49 21.52
N LEU A 63 9.26 9.01 20.51
CA LEU A 63 10.65 9.42 20.31
C LEU A 63 10.76 10.93 20.05
N ARG A 64 9.87 11.49 19.24
CA ARG A 64 9.81 12.94 19.00
C ARG A 64 9.53 13.73 20.29
N LYS A 65 8.61 13.22 21.14
CA LYS A 65 8.31 13.85 22.45
C LYS A 65 9.53 13.82 23.38
N LYS A 66 10.37 12.79 23.28
CA LYS A 66 11.62 12.66 24.04
C LYS A 66 12.77 13.47 23.46
N GLY A 67 12.60 14.10 22.29
CA GLY A 67 13.68 14.82 21.62
C GLY A 67 14.76 13.89 21.01
N GLU A 68 14.46 12.59 20.89
CA GLU A 68 15.42 11.61 20.33
C GLU A 68 15.68 11.91 18.85
N LYS A 69 16.95 12.02 18.51
CA LYS A 69 17.42 12.19 17.14
C LYS A 69 17.98 10.86 16.64
N ILE A 70 17.41 10.37 15.55
CA ILE A 70 17.83 9.13 14.92
C ILE A 70 18.67 9.50 13.69
N ASP A 71 19.94 9.10 13.70
CA ASP A 71 20.85 9.33 12.57
C ASP A 71 20.74 8.23 11.53
N PHE A 72 20.57 6.96 11.96
CA PHE A 72 20.45 5.79 11.10
C PHE A 72 19.37 4.86 11.61
N SER A 73 18.76 4.12 10.68
CA SER A 73 17.76 3.09 11.00
C SER A 73 18.00 1.86 10.13
N VAL A 74 17.97 0.70 10.76
CA VAL A 74 18.01 -0.59 10.07
C VAL A 74 16.75 -1.36 10.46
N VAL A 75 16.03 -1.88 9.47
CA VAL A 75 14.80 -2.66 9.65
C VAL A 75 15.13 -4.12 9.41
N GLY A 76 14.85 -4.98 10.37
CA GLY A 76 15.20 -6.41 10.35
C GLY A 76 14.21 -7.30 9.61
N GLU A 77 13.44 -6.76 8.68
CA GLU A 77 12.54 -7.53 7.82
C GLU A 77 13.31 -8.47 6.90
N PRO A 78 12.80 -9.69 6.62
CA PRO A 78 13.46 -10.62 5.73
C PRO A 78 13.54 -10.05 4.31
N SER A 79 14.76 -9.91 3.81
CA SER A 79 15.00 -9.34 2.47
C SER A 79 15.86 -10.23 1.58
N SER A 80 16.60 -11.19 2.17
CA SER A 80 17.47 -12.12 1.43
C SER A 80 16.67 -13.01 0.47
N ASN A 81 17.24 -13.30 -0.69
CA ASN A 81 16.59 -14.05 -1.76
C ASN A 81 17.10 -15.51 -1.81
N LYS A 82 18.41 -15.72 -1.97
CA LYS A 82 19.03 -17.06 -2.11
C LYS A 82 19.87 -17.44 -0.89
N SER A 83 20.57 -16.49 -0.32
CA SER A 83 21.43 -16.67 0.86
C SER A 83 21.32 -15.47 1.79
N VAL A 84 21.58 -15.70 3.08
CA VAL A 84 21.50 -14.65 4.09
C VAL A 84 22.44 -13.49 3.74
N GLY A 85 21.88 -12.28 3.63
CA GLY A 85 22.64 -11.06 3.37
C GLY A 85 22.93 -10.76 1.90
N ASP A 86 22.39 -11.53 0.96
CA ASP A 86 22.60 -11.31 -0.48
C ASP A 86 21.81 -10.11 -1.03
N GLU A 87 20.78 -9.65 -0.34
CA GLU A 87 19.96 -8.52 -0.73
C GLU A 87 19.66 -7.60 0.46
N ILE A 88 19.88 -6.30 0.26
CA ILE A 88 19.50 -5.24 1.19
C ILE A 88 18.56 -4.27 0.49
N ARG A 89 17.43 -3.98 1.11
CA ARG A 89 16.47 -3.00 0.59
C ARG A 89 16.75 -1.62 1.16
N ILE A 90 17.11 -0.68 0.30
CA ILE A 90 17.40 0.72 0.66
C ILE A 90 16.17 1.63 0.64
N GLY A 91 14.99 1.08 0.35
CA GLY A 91 13.71 1.78 0.34
C GLY A 91 12.58 0.91 -0.14
N ARG A 92 11.36 1.37 0.08
CA ARG A 92 10.14 0.71 -0.38
C ARG A 92 9.23 1.71 -1.08
N ARG A 93 8.45 1.21 -2.04
CA ARG A 93 7.37 1.99 -2.66
C ARG A 93 6.25 2.24 -1.66
N GLY A 94 5.61 3.40 -1.76
CA GLY A 94 4.37 3.66 -1.05
C GLY A 94 3.23 2.77 -1.57
N SER A 95 2.23 2.54 -0.73
CA SER A 95 1.00 1.83 -1.08
C SER A 95 -0.20 2.68 -0.71
N MET A 96 -1.18 2.75 -1.61
CA MET A 96 -2.43 3.46 -1.39
C MET A 96 -3.59 2.64 -1.95
N ASN A 97 -4.57 2.38 -1.11
CA ASN A 97 -5.84 1.78 -1.53
C ASN A 97 -6.88 2.87 -1.76
N GLY A 98 -7.79 2.63 -2.69
CA GLY A 98 -8.91 3.51 -2.95
C GLY A 98 -10.12 2.77 -3.46
N VAL A 99 -11.27 3.45 -3.31
CA VAL A 99 -12.55 3.00 -3.84
C VAL A 99 -13.12 4.12 -4.70
N ILE A 100 -13.46 3.82 -5.94
CA ILE A 100 -14.22 4.72 -6.80
C ILE A 100 -15.67 4.24 -6.80
N THR A 101 -16.60 5.10 -6.44
CA THR A 101 -18.03 4.88 -6.65
C THR A 101 -18.53 5.87 -7.66
N VAL A 102 -19.17 5.40 -8.72
CA VAL A 102 -19.78 6.22 -9.77
C VAL A 102 -21.28 6.13 -9.62
N TYR A 103 -21.93 7.28 -9.60
CA TYR A 103 -23.38 7.43 -9.49
C TYR A 103 -23.94 7.93 -10.82
N GLY A 104 -24.93 7.22 -11.34
CA GLY A 104 -25.68 7.57 -12.53
C GLY A 104 -27.15 7.81 -12.22
N LYS A 105 -28.01 7.47 -13.18
CA LYS A 105 -29.46 7.45 -13.06
C LYS A 105 -29.98 6.11 -13.52
N SER A 106 -30.66 5.39 -12.64
CA SER A 106 -31.31 4.13 -12.97
C SER A 106 -32.43 4.30 -13.99
N GLY A 107 -32.69 3.27 -14.76
CA GLY A 107 -33.78 3.21 -15.72
C GLY A 107 -33.78 1.93 -16.52
N HIS A 108 -34.92 1.60 -17.13
CA HIS A 108 -35.04 0.42 -17.96
C HIS A 108 -34.25 0.58 -19.26
N SER A 109 -33.46 -0.40 -19.65
CA SER A 109 -32.54 -0.35 -20.79
C SER A 109 -33.23 -0.11 -22.15
N ALA A 110 -34.49 -0.47 -22.29
CA ALA A 110 -35.29 -0.21 -23.49
C ALA A 110 -35.59 1.28 -23.72
N PHE A 111 -35.53 2.14 -22.69
CA PHE A 111 -35.87 3.56 -22.80
C PHE A 111 -34.59 4.39 -22.93
N TYR A 112 -34.01 4.39 -24.12
CA TYR A 112 -32.80 5.14 -24.42
C TYR A 112 -32.94 6.63 -24.05
N GLY A 113 -31.92 7.16 -23.36
CA GLY A 113 -31.88 8.56 -22.91
C GLY A 113 -32.57 8.82 -21.56
N SER A 114 -33.33 7.87 -20.99
CA SER A 114 -33.98 8.03 -19.69
C SER A 114 -33.03 7.78 -18.49
N TYR A 115 -31.92 7.13 -18.73
CA TYR A 115 -30.93 6.72 -17.73
C TYR A 115 -29.52 7.30 -17.98
N ILE A 116 -28.68 7.26 -16.98
CA ILE A 116 -27.24 7.56 -17.05
C ILE A 116 -26.50 6.33 -16.49
N ASN A 117 -25.76 5.60 -17.34
CA ASN A 117 -25.18 4.33 -16.97
C ASN A 117 -23.83 4.48 -16.22
N PRO A 118 -23.78 4.20 -14.91
CA PRO A 118 -22.55 4.28 -14.12
C PRO A 118 -21.55 3.17 -14.47
N CYS A 119 -21.98 2.02 -14.98
CA CYS A 119 -21.09 0.93 -15.40
C CYS A 119 -20.24 1.36 -16.61
N THR A 120 -20.87 1.97 -17.61
CA THR A 120 -20.17 2.52 -18.78
C THR A 120 -19.19 3.62 -18.37
N ALA A 121 -19.60 4.50 -17.46
CA ALA A 121 -18.73 5.55 -16.94
C ALA A 121 -17.54 4.97 -16.17
N LEU A 122 -17.76 3.99 -15.31
CA LEU A 122 -16.70 3.31 -14.54
C LEU A 122 -15.71 2.60 -15.47
N ALA A 123 -16.19 1.88 -16.48
CA ALA A 123 -15.33 1.22 -17.47
C ALA A 123 -14.42 2.22 -18.19
N LYS A 124 -14.94 3.37 -18.61
CA LYS A 124 -14.16 4.46 -19.23
C LYS A 124 -13.16 5.09 -18.27
N ILE A 125 -13.51 5.25 -16.98
CA ILE A 125 -12.59 5.72 -15.95
C ILE A 125 -11.43 4.74 -15.79
N ILE A 126 -11.72 3.45 -15.66
CA ILE A 126 -10.71 2.40 -15.53
C ILE A 126 -9.78 2.41 -16.75
N ALA A 127 -10.33 2.38 -17.96
CA ALA A 127 -9.54 2.42 -19.18
C ALA A 127 -8.64 3.64 -19.25
N LYS A 128 -9.15 4.83 -18.89
CA LYS A 128 -8.38 6.08 -18.87
C LYS A 128 -7.26 6.05 -17.83
N LEU A 129 -7.52 5.54 -16.64
CA LEU A 129 -6.49 5.42 -15.60
C LEU A 129 -5.40 4.43 -15.99
N LYS A 130 -5.75 3.31 -16.60
CA LYS A 130 -4.77 2.29 -17.08
C LYS A 130 -3.96 2.79 -18.27
N SER A 131 -4.53 3.56 -19.17
CA SER A 131 -3.82 4.16 -20.32
C SER A 131 -3.02 5.41 -19.98
N SER A 132 -3.07 5.90 -18.73
CA SER A 132 -2.37 7.11 -18.29
C SER A 132 -1.26 6.75 -17.30
N PRO A 133 -0.01 6.53 -17.77
CA PRO A 133 1.12 6.23 -16.88
C PRO A 133 1.26 7.28 -15.79
N LEU A 134 1.54 6.84 -14.58
CA LEU A 134 1.72 7.74 -13.44
C LEU A 134 3.08 8.45 -13.54
N ASP A 135 4.13 7.68 -13.84
CA ASP A 135 5.50 8.11 -14.03
C ASP A 135 6.33 7.03 -14.72
N ASN A 136 7.60 7.33 -15.00
CA ASN A 136 8.55 6.43 -15.65
C ASN A 136 9.56 5.79 -14.68
N GLY A 137 9.24 5.75 -13.38
CA GLY A 137 10.16 5.23 -12.37
C GLY A 137 11.25 6.22 -11.96
N THR A 138 12.17 5.73 -11.12
CA THR A 138 13.38 6.43 -10.68
C THR A 138 14.60 5.54 -10.92
N LYS A 139 15.81 6.04 -10.63
CA LYS A 139 17.03 5.21 -10.66
C LYS A 139 16.91 3.94 -9.80
N TYR A 140 16.18 4.00 -8.71
CA TYR A 140 16.11 2.95 -7.69
C TYR A 140 14.76 2.22 -7.59
N MET A 141 13.72 2.75 -8.22
CA MET A 141 12.37 2.21 -8.08
C MET A 141 11.67 2.15 -9.44
N PRO A 142 10.94 1.08 -9.74
CA PRO A 142 10.17 0.95 -10.97
C PRO A 142 9.08 2.03 -11.05
N PRO A 143 8.43 2.19 -12.21
CA PRO A 143 7.26 3.05 -12.37
C PRO A 143 6.18 2.76 -11.33
N SER A 144 5.49 3.81 -10.91
CA SER A 144 4.28 3.67 -10.11
C SER A 144 3.19 2.99 -10.93
N ASN A 145 2.51 2.02 -10.33
CA ASN A 145 1.45 1.27 -11.01
C ASN A 145 0.15 1.28 -10.21
N LEU A 146 -0.95 1.32 -10.95
CA LEU A 146 -2.30 1.25 -10.42
C LEU A 146 -2.98 -0.02 -10.93
N GLU A 147 -3.53 -0.82 -10.01
CA GLU A 147 -4.27 -2.03 -10.34
C GLU A 147 -5.65 -2.02 -9.69
N PHE A 148 -6.66 -2.39 -10.48
CA PHE A 148 -8.00 -2.60 -9.98
C PHE A 148 -8.14 -4.02 -9.47
N THR A 149 -8.59 -4.17 -8.22
CA THR A 149 -8.63 -5.45 -7.51
C THR A 149 -10.03 -6.00 -7.31
N LYS A 150 -11.05 -5.15 -7.46
CA LYS A 150 -12.45 -5.55 -7.36
C LYS A 150 -13.34 -4.59 -8.12
N MET A 151 -14.36 -5.11 -8.80
CA MET A 151 -15.48 -4.35 -9.36
C MET A 151 -16.78 -4.86 -8.75
N ASN A 152 -17.71 -3.96 -8.46
CA ASN A 152 -18.99 -4.32 -7.89
C ASN A 152 -20.10 -3.45 -8.48
N VAL A 153 -21.20 -4.11 -8.85
CA VAL A 153 -22.44 -3.50 -9.28
C VAL A 153 -23.56 -4.25 -8.54
N ASP A 154 -24.21 -3.54 -7.65
CA ASP A 154 -25.34 -4.08 -6.92
C ASP A 154 -26.61 -3.88 -7.75
N ASN A 155 -26.94 -4.87 -8.57
CA ASN A 155 -28.07 -4.87 -9.49
C ASN A 155 -28.63 -6.28 -9.63
N LEU A 156 -29.92 -6.43 -9.35
CA LEU A 156 -30.62 -7.71 -9.42
C LEU A 156 -31.34 -7.94 -10.76
N SER A 157 -31.50 -6.91 -11.59
CA SER A 157 -32.24 -6.97 -12.86
C SER A 157 -31.33 -6.82 -14.05
N GLU A 158 -31.44 -7.71 -15.02
CA GLU A 158 -30.61 -7.70 -16.24
C GLU A 158 -31.00 -6.57 -17.21
N ASN A 159 -32.25 -6.12 -17.17
CA ASN A 159 -32.80 -5.10 -18.07
C ASN A 159 -32.91 -3.70 -17.42
N VAL A 160 -32.36 -3.49 -16.24
CA VAL A 160 -32.35 -2.20 -15.54
C VAL A 160 -30.91 -1.71 -15.42
N VAL A 161 -30.64 -0.48 -15.85
CA VAL A 161 -29.38 0.21 -15.60
C VAL A 161 -29.27 0.54 -14.11
N PRO A 162 -28.20 0.17 -13.41
CA PRO A 162 -28.05 0.41 -11.96
C PRO A 162 -27.88 1.89 -11.65
N GLN A 163 -28.10 2.25 -10.38
CA GLN A 163 -27.89 3.62 -9.91
C GLN A 163 -26.40 3.89 -9.62
N SER A 164 -25.63 2.89 -9.28
CA SER A 164 -24.21 3.03 -8.98
C SER A 164 -23.39 1.82 -9.41
N ALA A 165 -22.10 2.06 -9.62
CA ALA A 165 -21.09 1.03 -9.82
C ALA A 165 -19.82 1.44 -9.08
N SER A 166 -19.06 0.48 -8.57
CA SER A 166 -17.83 0.77 -7.82
C SER A 166 -16.67 -0.13 -8.21
N ALA A 167 -15.45 0.35 -7.98
CA ALA A 167 -14.24 -0.41 -8.12
C ALA A 167 -13.25 -0.09 -7.00
N LYS A 168 -12.55 -1.12 -6.49
CA LYS A 168 -11.41 -0.98 -5.59
C LYS A 168 -10.12 -1.04 -6.39
N PHE A 169 -9.14 -0.25 -5.98
CA PHE A 169 -7.82 -0.23 -6.59
C PHE A 169 -6.72 -0.12 -5.54
N ASN A 170 -5.53 -0.58 -5.91
CA ASN A 170 -4.29 -0.33 -5.19
C ASN A 170 -3.32 0.41 -6.09
N VAL A 171 -2.57 1.36 -5.53
CA VAL A 171 -1.46 2.04 -6.19
C VAL A 171 -0.18 1.77 -5.42
N ARG A 172 0.81 1.21 -6.11
CA ARG A 172 2.19 1.17 -5.62
C ARG A 172 2.96 2.32 -6.26
N PHE A 173 3.45 3.26 -5.45
CA PHE A 173 4.07 4.47 -5.97
C PHE A 173 5.49 4.67 -5.42
N ASN A 174 6.36 5.21 -6.26
CA ASN A 174 7.76 5.52 -5.93
C ASN A 174 7.90 6.92 -5.28
N SER A 175 9.14 7.32 -5.01
CA SER A 175 9.45 8.56 -4.30
C SER A 175 9.11 9.86 -5.05
N LYS A 176 8.70 9.80 -6.34
CA LYS A 176 8.22 10.97 -7.09
C LYS A 176 6.90 11.54 -6.57
N TYR A 177 6.13 10.74 -5.82
CA TYR A 177 4.84 11.16 -5.30
C TYR A 177 4.77 11.15 -3.78
N LYS A 178 4.14 12.20 -3.24
CA LYS A 178 3.45 12.10 -1.95
C LYS A 178 2.04 11.56 -2.21
N SER A 179 1.48 10.79 -1.30
CA SER A 179 0.14 10.19 -1.44
C SER A 179 -0.96 11.24 -1.75
N SER A 180 -0.85 12.43 -1.13
CA SER A 180 -1.79 13.55 -1.37
C SER A 180 -1.75 14.08 -2.81
N ALA A 181 -0.56 14.20 -3.40
CA ALA A 181 -0.40 14.65 -4.79
C ALA A 181 -0.93 13.59 -5.77
N LEU A 182 -0.65 12.32 -5.49
CA LEU A 182 -1.17 11.21 -6.28
C LEU A 182 -2.70 11.15 -6.22
N LYS A 183 -3.30 11.28 -5.03
CA LYS A 183 -4.75 11.38 -4.85
C LYS A 183 -5.34 12.52 -5.71
N LYS A 184 -4.75 13.71 -5.68
CA LYS A 184 -5.20 14.85 -6.51
C LYS A 184 -5.13 14.53 -8.00
N LYS A 185 -4.03 13.91 -8.48
CA LYS A 185 -3.87 13.51 -9.88
C LYS A 185 -4.95 12.52 -10.32
N LEU A 186 -5.20 11.47 -9.52
CA LEU A 186 -6.23 10.47 -9.81
C LEU A 186 -7.63 11.09 -9.84
N ASN A 187 -7.96 11.90 -8.83
CA ASN A 187 -9.26 12.58 -8.74
C ASN A 187 -9.52 13.47 -9.97
N LYS A 188 -8.51 14.20 -10.46
CA LYS A 188 -8.64 15.02 -11.67
C LYS A 188 -9.03 14.18 -12.89
N ILE A 189 -8.39 13.02 -13.08
CA ILE A 189 -8.69 12.12 -14.21
C ILE A 189 -10.09 11.54 -14.07
N ILE A 190 -10.43 11.02 -12.89
CA ILE A 190 -11.72 10.37 -12.61
C ILE A 190 -12.86 11.36 -12.84
N ASN A 191 -12.78 12.56 -12.24
CA ASN A 191 -13.82 13.57 -12.36
C ASN A 191 -13.98 14.09 -13.80
N ALA A 192 -12.89 14.21 -14.55
CA ALA A 192 -12.96 14.63 -15.94
C ALA A 192 -13.71 13.62 -16.83
N VAL A 193 -13.47 12.32 -16.62
CA VAL A 193 -14.19 11.27 -17.36
C VAL A 193 -15.66 11.18 -16.91
N ALA A 194 -15.92 11.21 -15.60
CA ALA A 194 -17.26 11.13 -15.04
C ALA A 194 -18.14 12.28 -15.53
N LYS A 195 -17.61 13.51 -15.55
CA LYS A 195 -18.32 14.69 -16.07
C LYS A 195 -18.76 14.50 -17.53
N LYS A 196 -17.89 13.95 -18.39
CA LYS A 196 -18.25 13.63 -19.79
C LYS A 196 -19.37 12.59 -19.90
N GLN A 197 -19.50 11.72 -18.90
CA GLN A 197 -20.55 10.71 -18.84
C GLN A 197 -21.77 11.15 -18.03
N LYS A 198 -21.85 12.43 -17.64
CA LYS A 198 -22.93 13.01 -16.80
C LYS A 198 -23.11 12.28 -15.45
N CYS A 199 -22.05 11.62 -14.94
CA CYS A 199 -22.03 10.89 -13.67
C CYS A 199 -21.38 11.72 -12.55
N LYS A 200 -21.79 11.43 -11.30
CA LYS A 200 -21.09 11.90 -10.09
C LYS A 200 -20.14 10.81 -9.58
N THR A 201 -19.11 11.19 -8.84
CA THR A 201 -18.14 10.24 -8.25
C THR A 201 -17.88 10.53 -6.79
N LYS A 202 -17.59 9.45 -6.03
CA LYS A 202 -17.02 9.50 -4.68
C LYS A 202 -15.73 8.65 -4.69
N ILE A 203 -14.65 9.20 -4.09
CA ILE A 203 -13.33 8.57 -4.07
C ILE A 203 -12.76 8.62 -2.65
#